data_eef0786c1e9229449cd2f998d85b5975
#
_entry.id   eef0786c1e9229449cd2f998d85b5975
#
_cell.length_a   1.000
_cell.length_b   1.000
_cell.length_c   1.000
_cell.angle_alpha   90.00
_cell.angle_beta   90.00
_cell.angle_gamma   90.00
#
_symmetry.space_group_name_H-M   'P 1'
#
loop_
_entity.id
_entity.type
_entity.pdbx_description
1 polymer ?
#
loop_
_entity_poly.entity_id
_entity_poly.type
_entity_poly.pdbx_seq_one_letter_code
_entity_poly.pdbx_strand_id
1 'polypeptide(L)'
;DSDGTILQHLSLQNQLQDNIVRFICVQDNRQIWVALDNGLSQISFDPPITLLGKRSEIGKLVNAGLDGEELYIQTNLGYFKRSLGATSPFIAVSKAEAQPCFRIEKDPAPTVKKLFRDTEAVGVFADAEHVYPAGDNLYWLSIENEAGLFHVADGIGTLKCRLLFDNYNMNLVTRGKRIIPLNDSLVLVSAMQGTLLVNIRELIGNSLGSTPLKISGLEYVDASGIHHLPINTQRISLPHNFQEFNVWAGTTIFTSNHQISYKIEGVSSDWSA
;
A
#
# COMPACT_ATOMS: atom_id res chain seq x y z
N ASP A 1 21.33 -16.63 0.73
CA ASP A 1 21.34 -17.38 1.99
C ASP A 1 22.77 -17.55 2.52
N SER A 2 22.93 -17.84 3.80
CA SER A 2 24.25 -17.96 4.46
C SER A 2 25.14 -19.07 3.87
N ASP A 3 24.57 -20.02 3.15
CA ASP A 3 25.26 -21.10 2.43
C ASP A 3 25.63 -20.73 0.98
N GLY A 4 25.37 -19.52 0.55
CA GLY A 4 25.61 -19.02 -0.81
C GLY A 4 24.50 -19.34 -1.82
N THR A 5 23.36 -19.87 -1.37
CA THR A 5 22.21 -20.12 -2.25
C THR A 5 21.61 -18.80 -2.71
N ILE A 6 21.43 -18.64 -4.03
CA ILE A 6 20.78 -17.46 -4.61
C ILE A 6 19.26 -17.60 -4.42
N LEU A 7 18.68 -16.78 -3.55
CA LEU A 7 17.24 -16.79 -3.30
C LEU A 7 16.48 -15.96 -4.34
N GLN A 8 17.08 -14.87 -4.81
CA GLN A 8 16.43 -13.99 -5.77
C GLN A 8 17.46 -13.30 -6.66
N HIS A 9 17.13 -13.15 -7.93
CA HIS A 9 17.91 -12.38 -8.91
C HIS A 9 17.06 -11.22 -9.43
N LEU A 10 17.52 -9.99 -9.24
CA LEU A 10 16.87 -8.79 -9.72
C LEU A 10 17.61 -8.22 -10.92
N SER A 11 16.88 -7.82 -11.94
CA SER A 11 17.40 -7.27 -13.19
C SER A 11 16.41 -6.29 -13.82
N LEU A 12 16.79 -5.65 -14.90
CA LEU A 12 15.90 -4.81 -15.71
C LEU A 12 14.63 -5.53 -16.16
N GLN A 13 14.72 -6.86 -16.36
CA GLN A 13 13.56 -7.66 -16.80
C GLN A 13 12.55 -7.91 -15.69
N ASN A 14 12.98 -7.80 -14.43
CA ASN A 14 12.15 -8.16 -13.28
C ASN A 14 12.26 -7.16 -12.12
N GLN A 15 12.20 -5.85 -12.38
CA GLN A 15 11.95 -4.80 -11.37
C GLN A 15 13.05 -3.75 -11.17
N LEU A 16 14.31 -3.95 -11.56
CA LEU A 16 15.30 -2.89 -11.54
C LEU A 16 15.09 -1.94 -12.72
N GLN A 17 15.49 -0.69 -12.56
CA GLN A 17 15.47 0.31 -13.63
C GLN A 17 16.63 0.13 -14.60
N ASP A 18 17.71 -0.51 -14.16
CA ASP A 18 18.93 -0.77 -14.94
C ASP A 18 19.64 -1.99 -14.38
N ASN A 19 20.46 -2.66 -15.21
CA ASN A 19 21.29 -3.80 -14.81
C ASN A 19 22.64 -3.39 -14.22
N ILE A 20 23.08 -2.15 -14.42
CA ILE A 20 24.38 -1.70 -13.95
C ILE A 20 24.23 -1.12 -12.55
N VAL A 21 24.67 -1.89 -11.56
CA VAL A 21 24.67 -1.50 -10.16
C VAL A 21 25.97 -0.76 -9.85
N ARG A 22 25.87 0.46 -9.33
CA ARG A 22 27.01 1.30 -8.92
C ARG A 22 27.26 1.23 -7.42
N PHE A 23 26.18 1.19 -6.63
CA PHE A 23 26.31 1.19 -5.18
C PHE A 23 25.09 0.53 -4.54
N ILE A 24 25.29 -0.12 -3.38
CA ILE A 24 24.22 -0.72 -2.58
C ILE A 24 24.35 -0.17 -1.16
N CYS A 25 23.24 0.33 -0.61
CA CYS A 25 23.14 0.79 0.77
C CYS A 25 22.03 0.01 1.49
N VAL A 26 22.39 -0.63 2.60
CA VAL A 26 21.43 -1.30 3.47
C VAL A 26 20.87 -0.27 4.44
N GLN A 27 19.57 -0.02 4.37
CA GLN A 27 18.88 0.90 5.28
C GLN A 27 18.55 0.18 6.59
N ASP A 28 17.97 -1.01 6.48
CA ASP A 28 17.62 -1.89 7.60
C ASP A 28 17.52 -3.34 7.11
N ASN A 29 17.05 -4.25 7.97
CA ASN A 29 16.91 -5.66 7.62
C ASN A 29 15.86 -5.95 6.53
N ARG A 30 15.06 -4.97 6.14
CA ARG A 30 13.96 -5.13 5.18
C ARG A 30 14.09 -4.27 3.94
N GLN A 31 15.02 -3.31 3.92
CA GLN A 31 15.15 -2.35 2.83
C GLN A 31 16.59 -2.12 2.43
N ILE A 32 16.85 -2.22 1.14
CA ILE A 32 18.12 -1.82 0.54
C ILE A 32 17.88 -0.80 -0.58
N TRP A 33 18.83 0.10 -0.72
CA TRP A 33 18.90 1.07 -1.81
C TRP A 33 19.97 0.65 -2.79
N VAL A 34 19.63 0.72 -4.06
CA VAL A 34 20.53 0.37 -5.16
C VAL A 34 20.66 1.57 -6.09
N ALA A 35 21.85 2.17 -6.11
CA ALA A 35 22.18 3.18 -7.12
C ALA A 35 22.57 2.47 -8.41
N LEU A 36 21.93 2.84 -9.48
CA LEU A 36 22.09 2.28 -10.82
C LEU A 36 22.71 3.34 -11.74
N ASP A 37 23.16 2.95 -12.92
CA ASP A 37 23.60 3.92 -13.93
C ASP A 37 22.45 4.86 -14.31
N ASN A 38 21.25 4.34 -14.39
CA ASN A 38 20.05 5.11 -14.73
C ASN A 38 19.04 5.06 -13.58
N GLY A 39 19.35 5.80 -12.49
CA GLY A 39 18.41 6.02 -11.40
C GLY A 39 18.72 5.31 -10.09
N LEU A 40 17.72 5.29 -9.22
CA LEU A 40 17.79 4.74 -7.88
C LEU A 40 16.60 3.79 -7.66
N SER A 41 16.87 2.59 -7.20
CA SER A 41 15.85 1.62 -6.83
C SER A 41 15.87 1.35 -5.33
N GLN A 42 14.69 1.30 -4.73
CA GLN A 42 14.49 0.78 -3.37
C GLN A 42 13.94 -0.63 -3.47
N ILE A 43 14.58 -1.57 -2.81
CA ILE A 43 14.16 -2.97 -2.74
C ILE A 43 13.71 -3.26 -1.32
N SER A 44 12.47 -3.71 -1.18
CA SER A 44 11.89 -4.11 0.10
C SER A 44 11.79 -5.63 0.17
N PHE A 45 12.26 -6.21 1.27
CA PHE A 45 12.10 -7.63 1.58
C PHE A 45 10.83 -7.82 2.41
N ASP A 46 10.06 -8.86 2.08
CA ASP A 46 8.77 -9.17 2.74
C ASP A 46 7.82 -7.95 2.84
N PRO A 47 7.52 -7.30 1.72
CA PRO A 47 6.61 -6.17 1.75
C PRO A 47 5.21 -6.64 2.17
N PRO A 48 4.44 -5.80 2.88
CA PRO A 48 3.08 -6.16 3.29
C PRO A 48 2.13 -6.36 2.10
N ILE A 49 2.51 -5.86 0.93
CA ILE A 49 1.76 -6.02 -0.33
C ILE A 49 2.68 -6.57 -1.41
N THR A 50 2.26 -7.66 -2.04
CA THR A 50 2.99 -8.30 -3.14
C THR A 50 2.11 -8.43 -4.37
N LEU A 51 2.60 -8.04 -5.54
CA LEU A 51 1.94 -8.32 -6.82
C LEU A 51 2.18 -9.79 -7.19
N LEU A 52 1.13 -10.62 -7.08
CA LEU A 52 1.23 -12.04 -7.36
C LEU A 52 1.23 -12.38 -8.85
N GLY A 53 0.48 -11.64 -9.64
CA GLY A 53 0.39 -11.85 -11.08
C GLY A 53 -0.15 -10.62 -11.78
N LYS A 54 0.44 -10.31 -12.94
CA LYS A 54 0.01 -9.17 -13.75
C LYS A 54 -1.34 -9.46 -14.40
N ARG A 55 -2.15 -8.42 -14.53
CA ARG A 55 -3.46 -8.53 -15.17
C ARG A 55 -3.39 -9.00 -16.62
N SER A 56 -2.31 -8.69 -17.33
CA SER A 56 -2.05 -9.16 -18.69
C SER A 56 -1.79 -10.66 -18.78
N GLU A 57 -1.35 -11.29 -17.69
CA GLU A 57 -0.96 -12.70 -17.64
C GLU A 57 -2.09 -13.59 -17.13
N ILE A 58 -2.71 -13.20 -16.00
CA ILE A 58 -3.71 -14.03 -15.32
C ILE A 58 -5.13 -13.47 -15.38
N GLY A 59 -5.30 -12.23 -15.85
CA GLY A 59 -6.61 -11.58 -15.94
C GLY A 59 -7.06 -10.90 -14.65
N LYS A 60 -8.36 -10.64 -14.55
CA LYS A 60 -9.00 -9.97 -13.42
C LYS A 60 -9.48 -11.00 -12.40
N LEU A 61 -9.10 -10.81 -11.13
CA LEU A 61 -9.53 -11.64 -10.01
C LEU A 61 -11.06 -11.68 -9.88
N VAL A 62 -11.60 -12.88 -9.74
CA VAL A 62 -13.03 -13.15 -9.53
C VAL A 62 -13.25 -13.86 -8.20
N ASN A 63 -12.48 -14.93 -7.92
CA ASN A 63 -12.56 -15.70 -6.69
C ASN A 63 -11.19 -16.30 -6.35
N ALA A 64 -11.02 -16.75 -5.11
CA ALA A 64 -9.81 -17.41 -4.67
C ALA A 64 -10.03 -18.27 -3.43
N GLY A 65 -9.09 -19.17 -3.18
CA GLY A 65 -9.05 -19.99 -1.98
C GLY A 65 -7.70 -20.67 -1.81
N LEU A 66 -7.50 -21.23 -0.62
CA LEU A 66 -6.29 -21.97 -0.25
C LEU A 66 -6.64 -23.44 -0.03
N ASP A 67 -5.73 -24.31 -0.46
CA ASP A 67 -5.64 -25.69 -0.04
C ASP A 67 -4.21 -25.95 0.46
N GLY A 68 -4.05 -25.96 1.79
CA GLY A 68 -2.72 -25.92 2.40
C GLY A 68 -1.96 -24.65 1.99
N GLU A 69 -0.80 -24.82 1.34
CA GLU A 69 0.01 -23.73 0.81
C GLU A 69 -0.30 -23.39 -0.66
N GLU A 70 -1.17 -24.15 -1.31
CA GLU A 70 -1.54 -23.92 -2.71
C GLU A 70 -2.66 -22.87 -2.80
N LEU A 71 -2.36 -21.79 -3.47
CA LEU A 71 -3.30 -20.73 -3.80
C LEU A 71 -3.97 -21.03 -5.14
N TYR A 72 -5.29 -21.15 -5.10
CA TYR A 72 -6.14 -21.25 -6.29
C TYR A 72 -6.83 -19.93 -6.54
N ILE A 73 -6.81 -19.46 -7.77
CA ILE A 73 -7.51 -18.25 -8.20
C ILE A 73 -8.40 -18.53 -9.41
N GLN A 74 -9.56 -17.91 -9.41
CA GLN A 74 -10.41 -17.76 -10.57
C GLN A 74 -10.28 -16.33 -11.10
N THR A 75 -10.09 -16.22 -12.39
CA THR A 75 -10.09 -14.93 -13.09
C THR A 75 -11.05 -14.97 -14.27
N ASN A 76 -11.18 -13.84 -14.97
CA ASN A 76 -11.93 -13.82 -16.22
C ASN A 76 -11.26 -14.60 -17.37
N LEU A 77 -10.01 -15.02 -17.22
CA LEU A 77 -9.29 -15.83 -18.22
C LEU A 77 -9.27 -17.32 -17.88
N GLY A 78 -9.63 -17.72 -16.66
CA GLY A 78 -9.66 -19.13 -16.27
C GLY A 78 -9.34 -19.36 -14.80
N TYR A 79 -8.86 -20.58 -14.53
CA TYR A 79 -8.49 -21.03 -13.19
C TYR A 79 -7.00 -21.28 -13.16
N PHE A 80 -6.35 -20.86 -12.09
CA PHE A 80 -4.90 -20.94 -11.95
C PHE A 80 -4.54 -21.36 -10.53
N LYS A 81 -3.37 -21.96 -10.37
CA LYS A 81 -2.79 -22.25 -9.06
C LYS A 81 -1.32 -21.87 -8.97
N ARG A 82 -0.86 -21.63 -7.77
CA ARG A 82 0.54 -21.41 -7.40
C ARG A 82 0.73 -21.63 -5.92
N SER A 83 1.87 -22.18 -5.50
CA SER A 83 2.24 -22.18 -4.09
C SER A 83 2.51 -20.75 -3.60
N LEU A 84 2.03 -20.38 -2.39
CA LEU A 84 2.14 -19.04 -1.84
C LEU A 84 3.59 -18.55 -1.71
N GLY A 85 4.50 -19.41 -1.32
CA GLY A 85 5.93 -19.09 -1.18
C GLY A 85 6.72 -19.10 -2.49
N ALA A 86 6.11 -19.54 -3.62
CA ALA A 86 6.82 -19.68 -4.87
C ALA A 86 6.92 -18.35 -5.64
N THR A 87 8.05 -18.15 -6.31
CA THR A 87 8.25 -17.07 -7.29
C THR A 87 7.88 -17.50 -8.72
N SER A 88 7.54 -18.80 -8.91
CA SER A 88 7.12 -19.34 -10.19
C SER A 88 5.81 -18.71 -10.69
N PRO A 89 5.57 -18.66 -12.00
CA PRO A 89 4.32 -18.17 -12.55
C PRO A 89 3.14 -19.05 -12.15
N PHE A 90 1.93 -18.51 -12.25
CA PHE A 90 0.70 -19.28 -12.09
C PHE A 90 0.57 -20.34 -13.18
N ILE A 91 0.08 -21.51 -12.80
CA ILE A 91 -0.18 -22.65 -13.71
C ILE A 91 -1.69 -22.73 -13.92
N ALA A 92 -2.13 -22.86 -15.17
CA ALA A 92 -3.53 -23.05 -15.50
C ALA A 92 -4.01 -24.42 -15.01
N VAL A 93 -5.20 -24.47 -14.43
CA VAL A 93 -5.83 -25.70 -13.91
C VAL A 93 -7.28 -25.82 -14.37
N SER A 94 -7.88 -26.98 -14.17
CA SER A 94 -9.29 -27.18 -14.49
C SER A 94 -10.21 -26.54 -13.44
N LYS A 95 -11.43 -26.20 -13.84
CA LYS A 95 -12.47 -25.74 -12.92
C LYS A 95 -12.74 -26.75 -11.82
N ALA A 96 -12.78 -28.04 -12.15
CA ALA A 96 -13.05 -29.12 -11.20
C ALA A 96 -11.99 -29.22 -10.10
N GLU A 97 -10.74 -28.93 -10.43
CA GLU A 97 -9.63 -28.89 -9.47
C GLU A 97 -9.72 -27.67 -8.53
N ALA A 98 -9.99 -26.49 -9.08
CA ALA A 98 -9.96 -25.26 -8.33
C ALA A 98 -11.22 -24.97 -7.49
N GLN A 99 -12.39 -25.36 -7.99
CA GLN A 99 -13.68 -24.97 -7.38
C GLN A 99 -13.88 -25.43 -5.92
N PRO A 100 -13.42 -26.61 -5.48
CA PRO A 100 -13.54 -27.03 -4.07
C PRO A 100 -12.81 -26.12 -3.09
N CYS A 101 -11.77 -25.41 -3.53
CA CYS A 101 -10.96 -24.52 -2.70
C CYS A 101 -11.61 -23.13 -2.47
N PHE A 102 -12.61 -22.78 -3.28
CA PHE A 102 -13.25 -21.48 -3.20
C PHE A 102 -14.31 -21.40 -2.11
N ARG A 103 -14.28 -20.30 -1.35
CA ARG A 103 -15.38 -20.01 -0.42
C ARG A 103 -16.64 -19.70 -1.22
N ILE A 104 -17.73 -20.34 -0.87
CA ILE A 104 -19.06 -20.00 -1.40
C ILE A 104 -19.54 -18.79 -0.61
N GLU A 105 -19.68 -17.67 -1.25
CA GLU A 105 -20.37 -16.51 -0.66
C GLU A 105 -21.82 -16.91 -0.41
N LYS A 106 -22.20 -17.06 0.85
CA LYS A 106 -23.52 -17.62 1.24
C LYS A 106 -24.66 -16.62 1.21
N ASP A 107 -24.38 -15.30 1.17
CA ASP A 107 -25.43 -14.26 1.19
C ASP A 107 -24.94 -12.97 0.52
N PRO A 108 -25.84 -12.07 0.09
CA PRO A 108 -25.43 -10.76 -0.36
C PRO A 108 -24.64 -10.06 0.75
N ALA A 109 -23.50 -9.50 0.35
CA ALA A 109 -22.62 -8.80 1.27
C ALA A 109 -23.42 -7.75 2.09
N PRO A 110 -23.18 -7.64 3.38
CA PRO A 110 -23.88 -6.65 4.20
C PRO A 110 -23.52 -5.25 3.71
N THR A 111 -24.41 -4.29 3.91
CA THR A 111 -24.12 -2.88 3.64
C THR A 111 -23.57 -2.22 4.89
N VAL A 112 -22.83 -1.12 4.75
CA VAL A 112 -22.31 -0.32 5.88
C VAL A 112 -23.44 0.00 6.87
N LYS A 113 -24.58 0.46 6.38
CA LYS A 113 -25.77 0.80 7.20
C LYS A 113 -26.36 -0.37 7.97
N LYS A 114 -26.17 -1.61 7.52
CA LYS A 114 -26.62 -2.80 8.25
C LYS A 114 -25.64 -3.26 9.32
N LEU A 115 -24.36 -2.97 9.13
CA LEU A 115 -23.30 -3.38 10.04
C LEU A 115 -23.10 -2.39 11.19
N PHE A 116 -23.22 -1.10 10.92
CA PHE A 116 -22.88 -0.05 11.88
C PHE A 116 -24.14 0.70 12.32
N ARG A 117 -24.27 0.90 13.62
CA ARG A 117 -25.35 1.74 14.21
C ARG A 117 -25.11 3.23 13.92
N ASP A 118 -23.84 3.62 13.97
CA ASP A 118 -23.39 4.97 13.65
C ASP A 118 -22.40 4.89 12.50
N THR A 119 -22.82 5.42 11.35
CA THR A 119 -21.98 5.42 10.16
C THR A 119 -20.96 6.56 10.17
N GLU A 120 -21.15 7.61 10.96
CA GLU A 120 -20.18 8.71 11.10
C GLU A 120 -18.90 8.21 11.79
N ALA A 121 -19.02 7.24 12.70
CA ALA A 121 -17.89 6.64 13.40
C ALA A 121 -16.93 5.87 12.50
N VAL A 122 -17.35 5.46 11.29
CA VAL A 122 -16.48 4.82 10.29
C VAL A 122 -15.78 5.80 9.37
N GLY A 123 -16.01 7.10 9.54
CA GLY A 123 -15.33 8.18 8.81
C GLY A 123 -15.52 8.06 7.30
N VAL A 124 -14.43 8.19 6.55
CA VAL A 124 -14.46 8.12 5.07
C VAL A 124 -15.09 6.84 4.51
N PHE A 125 -15.13 5.76 5.29
CA PHE A 125 -15.73 4.48 4.86
C PHE A 125 -17.25 4.42 5.05
N ALA A 126 -17.90 5.50 5.52
CA ALA A 126 -19.36 5.56 5.63
C ALA A 126 -20.05 5.33 4.26
N ASP A 127 -19.42 5.80 3.19
CA ASP A 127 -19.89 5.66 1.81
C ASP A 127 -19.26 4.48 1.06
N ALA A 128 -18.67 3.51 1.78
CA ALA A 128 -18.08 2.34 1.14
C ALA A 128 -19.10 1.58 0.29
N GLU A 129 -18.80 1.43 -1.00
CA GLU A 129 -19.65 0.74 -1.97
C GLU A 129 -19.72 -0.76 -1.73
N HIS A 130 -18.65 -1.31 -1.16
CA HIS A 130 -18.48 -2.75 -0.97
C HIS A 130 -17.99 -3.08 0.43
N VAL A 131 -18.60 -4.11 1.00
CA VAL A 131 -18.24 -4.70 2.28
C VAL A 131 -17.93 -6.17 2.06
N TYR A 132 -16.76 -6.60 2.52
CA TYR A 132 -16.29 -7.98 2.38
C TYR A 132 -16.10 -8.61 3.75
N PRO A 133 -16.83 -9.68 4.10
CA PRO A 133 -16.60 -10.41 5.33
C PRO A 133 -15.19 -11.03 5.37
N ALA A 134 -14.48 -10.85 6.49
CA ALA A 134 -13.11 -11.33 6.66
C ALA A 134 -12.95 -12.38 7.78
N GLY A 135 -14.04 -12.84 8.34
CA GLY A 135 -14.06 -13.79 9.46
C GLY A 135 -14.78 -13.19 10.67
N ASP A 136 -14.53 -13.68 11.86
CA ASP A 136 -15.22 -13.37 13.12
C ASP A 136 -15.40 -11.87 13.38
N ASN A 137 -16.57 -11.35 12.96
CA ASN A 137 -16.91 -9.93 13.08
C ASN A 137 -15.92 -8.96 12.43
N LEU A 138 -15.08 -9.44 11.51
CA LEU A 138 -14.16 -8.62 10.73
C LEU A 138 -14.73 -8.36 9.33
N TYR A 139 -14.61 -7.11 8.88
CA TYR A 139 -15.12 -6.67 7.59
C TYR A 139 -14.16 -5.71 6.92
N TRP A 140 -13.85 -5.97 5.67
CA TRP A 140 -13.18 -4.99 4.81
C TRP A 140 -14.21 -4.05 4.20
N LEU A 141 -13.98 -2.76 4.36
CA LEU A 141 -14.69 -1.69 3.66
C LEU A 141 -13.75 -1.08 2.64
N SER A 142 -14.25 -0.82 1.45
CA SER A 142 -13.41 -0.26 0.37
C SER A 142 -14.09 0.94 -0.25
N ILE A 143 -13.34 2.03 -0.36
CA ILE A 143 -13.71 3.26 -1.04
C ILE A 143 -12.55 3.69 -1.95
N GLU A 144 -12.85 4.10 -3.18
CA GLU A 144 -11.85 4.55 -4.14
C GLU A 144 -10.57 3.68 -4.14
N ASN A 145 -9.43 4.22 -3.73
CA ASN A 145 -8.14 3.54 -3.66
C ASN A 145 -7.71 3.18 -2.22
N GLU A 146 -8.69 3.07 -1.33
CA GLU A 146 -8.47 2.71 0.07
C GLU A 146 -9.25 1.47 0.48
N ALA A 147 -8.76 0.78 1.52
CA ALA A 147 -9.51 -0.25 2.23
C ALA A 147 -9.26 -0.15 3.74
N GLY A 148 -10.31 -0.34 4.52
CA GLY A 148 -10.24 -0.41 5.98
C GLY A 148 -10.71 -1.77 6.48
N LEU A 149 -9.98 -2.39 7.41
CA LEU A 149 -10.40 -3.57 8.13
C LEU A 149 -11.02 -3.14 9.46
N PHE A 150 -12.28 -3.46 9.65
CA PHE A 150 -13.03 -3.14 10.85
C PHE A 150 -13.41 -4.40 11.62
N HIS A 151 -13.26 -4.36 12.94
CA HIS A 151 -13.93 -5.28 13.83
C HIS A 151 -15.25 -4.65 14.26
N VAL A 152 -16.34 -5.37 14.08
CA VAL A 152 -17.70 -4.90 14.39
C VAL A 152 -18.29 -5.72 15.54
N ALA A 153 -18.55 -5.07 16.67
CA ALA A 153 -19.23 -5.67 17.80
C ALA A 153 -20.45 -4.81 18.17
N ASP A 154 -21.62 -5.43 18.27
CA ASP A 154 -22.88 -4.73 18.60
C ASP A 154 -23.19 -3.50 17.74
N GLY A 155 -22.78 -3.53 16.48
CA GLY A 155 -22.94 -2.41 15.54
C GLY A 155 -21.96 -1.26 15.75
N ILE A 156 -20.94 -1.43 16.59
CA ILE A 156 -19.84 -0.47 16.79
C ILE A 156 -18.61 -1.00 16.04
N GLY A 157 -18.08 -0.17 15.13
CA GLY A 157 -16.89 -0.50 14.35
C GLY A 157 -15.62 0.03 14.99
N THR A 158 -14.60 -0.83 15.07
CA THR A 158 -13.24 -0.44 15.45
C THR A 158 -12.31 -0.68 14.27
N LEU A 159 -11.70 0.35 13.74
CA LEU A 159 -10.71 0.25 12.67
C LEU A 159 -9.46 -0.48 13.19
N LYS A 160 -9.09 -1.58 12.55
CA LYS A 160 -7.90 -2.38 12.86
C LYS A 160 -6.71 -2.02 12.00
N CYS A 161 -6.92 -1.81 10.71
CA CYS A 161 -5.91 -1.25 9.83
C CYS A 161 -6.56 -0.48 8.68
N ARG A 162 -5.81 0.49 8.16
CA ARG A 162 -6.16 1.28 6.98
C ARG A 162 -5.08 1.09 5.93
N LEU A 163 -5.49 0.74 4.74
CA LEU A 163 -4.62 0.47 3.61
C LEU A 163 -4.88 1.50 2.53
N LEU A 164 -3.89 2.38 2.35
CA LEU A 164 -3.84 3.35 1.26
C LEU A 164 -2.99 2.72 0.15
N PHE A 165 -3.61 2.29 -0.94
CA PHE A 165 -2.90 1.62 -2.03
C PHE A 165 -1.94 2.55 -2.78
N ASP A 166 -2.19 3.84 -2.74
CA ASP A 166 -1.27 4.86 -3.29
C ASP A 166 0.11 4.82 -2.62
N ASN A 167 0.18 4.49 -1.33
CA ASN A 167 1.46 4.34 -0.62
C ASN A 167 2.35 3.22 -1.17
N TYR A 168 1.79 2.34 -1.99
CA TYR A 168 2.48 1.21 -2.61
C TYR A 168 2.52 1.33 -4.14
N ASN A 169 2.16 2.51 -4.69
CA ASN A 169 2.01 2.73 -6.13
C ASN A 169 1.04 1.73 -6.80
N MET A 170 0.00 1.34 -6.07
CA MET A 170 -1.01 0.40 -6.54
C MET A 170 -2.35 1.11 -6.67
N ASN A 171 -3.13 0.71 -7.68
CA ASN A 171 -4.46 1.26 -7.90
C ASN A 171 -5.49 0.14 -7.88
N LEU A 172 -6.53 0.29 -7.07
CA LEU A 172 -7.65 -0.63 -7.09
C LEU A 172 -8.45 -0.51 -8.39
N VAL A 173 -9.05 -1.61 -8.81
CA VAL A 173 -10.00 -1.55 -9.94
C VAL A 173 -11.25 -0.76 -9.53
N THR A 174 -11.73 0.11 -10.39
CA THR A 174 -12.91 0.94 -10.13
C THR A 174 -14.20 0.15 -10.18
N ARG A 175 -14.29 -0.88 -11.06
CA ARG A 175 -15.48 -1.71 -11.19
C ARG A 175 -15.18 -3.17 -10.89
N GLY A 176 -16.06 -3.78 -10.08
CA GLY A 176 -15.94 -5.17 -9.66
C GLY A 176 -14.64 -5.39 -8.86
N LYS A 177 -14.36 -4.51 -7.91
CA LYS A 177 -13.37 -4.74 -6.87
C LYS A 177 -13.61 -6.09 -6.22
N ARG A 178 -12.55 -6.74 -5.80
CA ARG A 178 -12.59 -7.95 -4.98
C ARG A 178 -11.57 -7.82 -3.87
N ILE A 179 -12.02 -8.08 -2.66
CA ILE A 179 -11.18 -8.28 -1.48
C ILE A 179 -11.57 -9.65 -0.96
N ILE A 180 -10.67 -10.62 -1.09
CA ILE A 180 -10.94 -12.03 -0.80
C ILE A 180 -10.02 -12.46 0.33
N PRO A 181 -10.51 -12.57 1.58
CA PRO A 181 -9.74 -13.13 2.67
C PRO A 181 -9.42 -14.60 2.39
N LEU A 182 -8.15 -14.95 2.44
CA LEU A 182 -7.68 -16.33 2.31
C LEU A 182 -7.64 -17.01 3.69
N ASN A 183 -7.12 -16.31 4.67
CA ASN A 183 -7.07 -16.70 6.08
C ASN A 183 -6.98 -15.45 6.97
N ASP A 184 -6.68 -15.61 8.27
CA ASP A 184 -6.61 -14.52 9.26
C ASP A 184 -5.48 -13.50 8.98
N SER A 185 -4.55 -13.83 8.09
CA SER A 185 -3.36 -13.02 7.83
C SER A 185 -3.24 -12.55 6.38
N LEU A 186 -3.87 -13.25 5.44
CA LEU A 186 -3.67 -13.05 4.02
C LEU A 186 -4.97 -12.70 3.31
N VAL A 187 -4.91 -11.69 2.49
CA VAL A 187 -6.04 -11.21 1.68
C VAL A 187 -5.58 -10.99 0.25
N LEU A 188 -6.39 -11.42 -0.71
CA LEU A 188 -6.21 -11.05 -2.11
C LEU A 188 -7.04 -9.82 -2.45
N VAL A 189 -6.43 -8.93 -3.21
CA VAL A 189 -7.08 -7.69 -3.65
C VAL A 189 -6.91 -7.52 -5.15
N SER A 190 -7.99 -7.15 -5.82
CA SER A 190 -7.95 -6.85 -7.26
C SER A 190 -7.46 -5.42 -7.51
N ALA A 191 -6.37 -5.27 -8.24
CA ALA A 191 -5.80 -3.99 -8.64
C ALA A 191 -5.74 -3.82 -10.16
N MET A 192 -5.48 -2.61 -10.63
CA MET A 192 -5.31 -2.32 -12.06
C MET A 192 -4.10 -3.06 -12.63
N GLN A 193 -3.04 -3.18 -11.83
CA GLN A 193 -1.81 -3.88 -12.18
C GLN A 193 -1.99 -5.40 -12.22
N GLY A 194 -2.89 -5.95 -11.38
CA GLY A 194 -3.12 -7.38 -11.28
C GLY A 194 -3.73 -7.82 -9.96
N THR A 195 -3.35 -9.00 -9.50
CA THR A 195 -3.78 -9.54 -8.20
C THR A 195 -2.73 -9.28 -7.15
N LEU A 196 -3.10 -8.58 -6.08
CA LEU A 196 -2.24 -8.28 -4.95
C LEU A 196 -2.50 -9.28 -3.81
N LEU A 197 -1.44 -9.74 -3.17
CA LEU A 197 -1.48 -10.40 -1.87
C LEU A 197 -1.13 -9.37 -0.80
N VAL A 198 -2.00 -9.23 0.18
CA VAL A 198 -1.81 -8.35 1.34
C VAL A 198 -1.62 -9.21 2.57
N ASN A 199 -0.51 -9.01 3.28
CA ASN A 199 -0.26 -9.60 4.59
C ASN A 199 -0.71 -8.65 5.69
N ILE A 200 -1.85 -8.95 6.32
CA ILE A 200 -2.47 -8.09 7.33
C ILE A 200 -1.58 -7.95 8.56
N ARG A 201 -0.88 -9.02 8.98
CA ARG A 201 -0.02 -8.98 10.17
C ARG A 201 1.17 -8.05 9.96
N GLU A 202 1.80 -8.13 8.79
CA GLU A 202 2.88 -7.23 8.41
C GLU A 202 2.38 -5.78 8.29
N LEU A 203 1.16 -5.61 7.78
CA LEU A 203 0.55 -4.29 7.64
C LEU A 203 0.29 -3.63 9.00
N ILE A 204 -0.27 -4.38 9.97
CA ILE A 204 -0.55 -3.89 11.32
C ILE A 204 0.76 -3.67 12.10
N GLY A 205 1.73 -4.57 11.97
CA GLY A 205 3.02 -4.48 12.63
C GLY A 205 3.93 -3.38 12.07
N ASN A 206 3.79 -3.10 10.79
CA ASN A 206 4.47 -2.04 10.07
C ASN A 206 3.54 -0.84 9.82
N SER A 207 2.66 -0.51 10.79
CA SER A 207 1.96 0.78 10.71
C SER A 207 3.04 1.81 10.37
N LEU A 208 2.94 2.42 9.18
CA LEU A 208 3.90 3.41 8.71
C LEU A 208 4.07 4.41 9.85
N GLY A 209 5.06 4.20 10.68
CA GLY A 209 5.45 5.16 11.71
C GLY A 209 5.58 6.47 10.96
N SER A 210 5.11 7.56 11.51
CA SER A 210 5.19 8.85 10.86
C SER A 210 6.62 9.01 10.33
N THR A 211 6.77 8.87 9.02
CA THR A 211 8.09 9.01 8.41
C THR A 211 8.48 10.46 8.64
N PRO A 212 9.60 10.72 9.32
CA PRO A 212 9.94 12.07 9.68
C PRO A 212 10.11 12.89 8.41
N LEU A 213 9.32 13.93 8.29
CA LEU A 213 9.54 14.97 7.31
C LEU A 213 10.85 15.68 7.67
N LYS A 214 11.78 15.71 6.73
CA LYS A 214 13.04 16.44 6.89
C LYS A 214 12.98 17.75 6.14
N ILE A 215 13.24 18.84 6.83
CA ILE A 215 13.48 20.11 6.16
C ILE A 215 14.87 20.04 5.56
N SER A 216 14.96 20.20 4.22
CA SER A 216 16.20 20.12 3.46
C SER A 216 16.73 21.50 3.05
N GLY A 217 15.91 22.53 3.13
CA GLY A 217 16.29 23.91 2.82
C GLY A 217 15.31 24.92 3.37
N LEU A 218 15.84 26.08 3.72
CA LEU A 218 15.09 27.26 4.12
C LEU A 218 15.68 28.46 3.42
N GLU A 219 14.84 29.28 2.84
CA GLU A 219 15.29 30.52 2.19
C GLU A 219 14.23 31.61 2.28
N TYR A 220 14.66 32.86 2.21
CA TYR A 220 13.75 33.98 2.00
C TYR A 220 14.23 34.81 0.79
N VAL A 221 13.31 35.53 0.21
CA VAL A 221 13.55 36.45 -0.90
C VAL A 221 13.23 37.86 -0.43
N ASP A 222 14.11 38.79 -0.75
CA ASP A 222 13.90 40.24 -0.61
C ASP A 222 14.32 41.00 -1.86
N ALA A 223 14.32 42.31 -1.81
CA ALA A 223 14.72 43.15 -2.96
C ALA A 223 16.20 42.95 -3.43
N SER A 224 17.05 42.35 -2.61
CA SER A 224 18.45 42.06 -2.90
C SER A 224 18.67 40.66 -3.49
N GLY A 225 17.67 39.76 -3.40
CA GLY A 225 17.72 38.43 -3.97
C GLY A 225 17.34 37.31 -3.01
N ILE A 226 17.82 36.10 -3.28
CA ILE A 226 17.56 34.89 -2.51
C ILE A 226 18.60 34.71 -1.41
N HIS A 227 18.16 34.47 -0.19
CA HIS A 227 19.01 34.26 0.98
C HIS A 227 18.73 32.90 1.61
N HIS A 228 19.76 32.05 1.64
CA HIS A 228 19.67 30.74 2.29
C HIS A 228 19.83 30.86 3.81
N LEU A 229 19.03 30.12 4.55
CA LEU A 229 19.02 30.09 6.00
C LEU A 229 19.54 28.74 6.53
N PRO A 230 20.19 28.74 7.70
CA PRO A 230 20.66 27.50 8.33
C PRO A 230 19.49 26.65 8.81
N ILE A 231 19.51 25.35 8.47
CA ILE A 231 18.43 24.40 8.77
C ILE A 231 18.46 23.93 10.24
N ASN A 232 19.62 24.04 10.92
CA ASN A 232 19.85 23.47 12.23
C ASN A 232 19.67 24.47 13.39
N THR A 233 18.95 25.55 13.18
CA THR A 233 18.69 26.56 14.21
C THR A 233 17.26 26.43 14.77
N GLN A 234 17.15 26.51 16.12
CA GLN A 234 15.85 26.49 16.78
C GLN A 234 15.03 27.77 16.54
N ARG A 235 15.67 28.82 16.07
CA ARG A 235 15.02 30.12 15.83
C ARG A 235 15.63 30.78 14.59
N ILE A 236 14.74 31.21 13.72
CA ILE A 236 15.10 31.95 12.49
C ILE A 236 14.50 33.35 12.63
N SER A 237 15.30 34.38 12.35
CA SER A 237 14.81 35.74 12.25
C SER A 237 14.78 36.19 10.80
N LEU A 238 13.62 36.58 10.32
CA LEU A 238 13.47 37.13 8.99
C LEU A 238 13.48 38.64 9.05
N PRO A 239 14.07 39.35 8.07
CA PRO A 239 13.96 40.79 7.96
C PRO A 239 12.50 41.17 7.67
N HIS A 240 12.05 42.31 8.19
CA HIS A 240 10.65 42.74 8.06
C HIS A 240 10.21 43.02 6.60
N ASN A 241 11.16 43.19 5.69
CA ASN A 241 10.94 43.48 4.28
C ASN A 241 11.09 42.24 3.38
N PHE A 242 11.09 41.02 3.93
CA PHE A 242 11.06 39.82 3.11
C PHE A 242 9.76 39.74 2.32
N GLN A 243 9.84 39.22 1.11
CA GLN A 243 8.73 39.06 0.17
C GLN A 243 8.17 37.65 0.16
N GLU A 244 9.07 36.67 0.23
CA GLU A 244 8.75 35.25 0.22
C GLU A 244 9.60 34.50 1.24
N PHE A 245 9.02 33.43 1.80
CA PHE A 245 9.73 32.48 2.65
C PHE A 245 9.46 31.07 2.14
N ASN A 246 10.52 30.39 1.70
CA ASN A 246 10.45 29.07 1.10
C ASN A 246 11.01 28.01 2.05
N VAL A 247 10.26 26.94 2.21
CA VAL A 247 10.62 25.78 3.02
C VAL A 247 10.68 24.56 2.12
N TRP A 248 11.86 23.99 1.98
CA TRP A 248 12.05 22.75 1.26
C TRP A 248 11.99 21.59 2.24
N ALA A 249 10.98 20.74 2.07
CA ALA A 249 10.80 19.59 2.93
C ALA A 249 10.72 18.32 2.08
N GLY A 250 11.25 17.25 2.60
CA GLY A 250 11.27 15.96 1.93
C GLY A 250 11.06 14.81 2.88
N THR A 251 10.59 13.71 2.33
CA THR A 251 10.43 12.43 3.02
C THR A 251 11.17 11.34 2.25
N THR A 252 11.54 10.27 2.93
CA THR A 252 12.11 9.08 2.30
C THR A 252 11.06 8.09 1.80
N ILE A 253 9.78 8.47 1.82
CA ILE A 253 8.71 7.67 1.21
C ILE A 253 8.63 8.01 -0.27
N PHE A 254 8.82 7.01 -1.12
CA PHE A 254 8.72 7.12 -2.58
C PHE A 254 7.39 6.55 -3.06
N THR A 255 6.32 7.31 -2.83
CA THR A 255 4.99 7.01 -3.37
C THR A 255 4.57 8.12 -4.32
N SER A 256 3.72 7.82 -5.28
CA SER A 256 3.27 8.79 -6.30
C SER A 256 2.37 9.90 -5.75
N ASN A 257 1.79 9.71 -4.57
CA ASN A 257 0.80 10.62 -3.99
C ASN A 257 1.14 10.93 -2.54
N HIS A 258 2.14 11.81 -2.30
CA HIS A 258 2.25 12.38 -0.96
C HIS A 258 1.48 13.69 -0.90
N GLN A 259 0.78 13.86 0.18
CA GLN A 259 0.21 15.13 0.56
C GLN A 259 0.94 15.60 1.82
N ILE A 260 1.62 16.73 1.71
CA ILE A 260 2.25 17.39 2.85
C ILE A 260 1.33 18.53 3.25
N SER A 261 0.80 18.44 4.47
CA SER A 261 0.04 19.55 5.06
C SER A 261 0.92 20.32 6.02
N TYR A 262 0.79 21.63 6.05
CA TYR A 262 1.51 22.48 6.98
C TYR A 262 0.57 23.47 7.67
N LYS A 263 0.98 23.91 8.84
CA LYS A 263 0.32 24.97 9.61
C LYS A 263 1.37 25.87 10.20
N ILE A 264 1.14 27.19 10.08
CA ILE A 264 2.00 28.20 10.70
C ILE A 264 1.22 28.78 11.88
N GLU A 265 1.67 28.49 13.09
CA GLU A 265 1.05 29.03 14.30
C GLU A 265 1.14 30.55 14.34
N GLY A 266 0.02 31.20 14.65
CA GLY A 266 -0.10 32.67 14.65
C GLY A 266 -0.37 33.29 13.28
N VAL A 267 -0.36 32.52 12.20
CA VAL A 267 -0.61 32.99 10.82
C VAL A 267 -1.82 32.29 10.21
N SER A 268 -1.89 30.96 10.31
CA SER A 268 -3.02 30.19 9.77
C SER A 268 -3.83 29.53 10.88
N SER A 269 -5.18 29.54 10.74
CA SER A 269 -6.09 28.82 11.65
C SER A 269 -6.11 27.33 11.37
N ASP A 270 -5.97 26.95 10.12
CA ASP A 270 -6.16 25.59 9.63
C ASP A 270 -4.90 25.04 8.96
N TRP A 271 -4.87 23.71 8.81
CA TRP A 271 -3.85 23.05 8.03
C TRP A 271 -4.07 23.32 6.54
N SER A 272 -2.98 23.58 5.82
CA SER A 272 -3.03 23.64 4.36
C SER A 272 -3.30 22.25 3.80
N ALA A 273 -4.09 22.16 2.76
CA ALA A 273 -4.30 20.93 2.00
C ALA A 273 -3.23 20.77 0.90
#